data_20c5d27a9377d48e931c5994390ea318
#
_entry.id   20c5d27a9377d48e931c5994390ea318
#
_cell.length_a   1.000
_cell.length_b   1.000
_cell.length_c   1.000
_cell.angle_alpha   90.00
_cell.angle_beta   90.00
_cell.angle_gamma   90.00
#
_symmetry.space_group_name_H-M   'P 1'
#
loop_
_entity.id
_entity.type
_entity.pdbx_description
1 polymer ?
#
loop_
_entity_poly.entity_id
_entity_poly.type
_entity_poly.pdbx_seq_one_letter_code
_entity_poly.pdbx_strand_id
1 'polypeptide(L)'
;MRNELGFNMVQQHFDIAIIGAGPGGYSTALRAAELGKSVALIERDGTLGGTCLNRGCIPSKALLTAVHSVETIHNAERMGINATLQSIDLGRLRDFRVSTVETMTKGLTG
;
A
#
# COMPACT_ATOMS: atom_id res chain seq x y z
N MET A 1 -10.62 -36.04 -0.68
CA MET A 1 -10.11 -36.73 0.52
C MET A 1 -10.69 -36.02 1.74
N ARG A 2 -11.34 -36.71 2.66
CA ARG A 2 -11.78 -36.13 3.94
C ARG A 2 -10.68 -36.34 4.96
N ASN A 3 -10.33 -35.29 5.71
CA ASN A 3 -9.46 -35.46 6.87
C ASN A 3 -10.25 -36.05 8.04
N GLU A 4 -9.58 -36.45 9.11
CA GLU A 4 -10.17 -37.03 10.33
C GLU A 4 -11.21 -36.11 11.01
N LEU A 5 -11.23 -34.79 10.64
CA LEU A 5 -12.17 -33.78 11.12
C LEU A 5 -13.38 -33.58 10.18
N GLY A 6 -13.52 -34.38 9.11
CA GLY A 6 -14.66 -34.36 8.21
C GLY A 6 -14.70 -33.20 7.19
N PHE A 7 -13.62 -32.44 7.03
CA PHE A 7 -13.55 -31.39 6.02
C PHE A 7 -13.20 -31.94 4.63
N ASN A 8 -13.89 -31.48 3.60
CA ASN A 8 -13.50 -31.71 2.22
C ASN A 8 -12.24 -30.87 1.91
N MET A 9 -11.10 -31.51 1.81
CA MET A 9 -9.87 -30.85 1.37
C MET A 9 -9.83 -30.79 -0.14
N VAL A 10 -9.93 -29.57 -0.70
CA VAL A 10 -9.56 -29.32 -2.09
C VAL A 10 -8.06 -29.09 -2.12
N GLN A 11 -7.33 -30.03 -2.66
CA GLN A 11 -5.87 -29.91 -2.80
C GLN A 11 -5.58 -29.08 -4.05
N GLN A 12 -4.96 -27.91 -3.86
CA GLN A 12 -4.45 -27.08 -4.93
C GLN A 12 -2.93 -27.15 -4.97
N HIS A 13 -2.36 -27.18 -6.16
CA HIS A 13 -0.92 -27.23 -6.37
C HIS A 13 -0.43 -25.90 -6.95
N PHE A 14 0.61 -25.35 -6.36
CA PHE A 14 1.30 -24.15 -6.80
C PHE A 14 2.79 -24.42 -6.86
N ASP A 15 3.50 -23.76 -7.79
CA ASP A 15 4.96 -23.82 -7.84
C ASP A 15 5.59 -23.11 -6.64
N ILE A 16 4.96 -22.02 -6.20
CA ILE A 16 5.45 -21.18 -5.11
C ILE A 16 4.29 -20.76 -4.21
N ALA A 17 4.47 -20.91 -2.90
CA ALA A 17 3.58 -20.34 -1.89
C ALA A 17 4.31 -19.23 -1.11
N ILE A 18 3.71 -18.04 -1.05
CA ILE A 18 4.28 -16.87 -0.38
C ILE A 18 3.35 -16.48 0.76
N ILE A 19 3.90 -16.39 1.98
CA ILE A 19 3.15 -16.00 3.17
C ILE A 19 3.46 -14.53 3.48
N GLY A 20 2.42 -13.70 3.43
CA GLY A 20 2.47 -12.26 3.63
C GLY A 20 2.56 -11.48 2.32
N ALA A 21 1.61 -10.57 2.13
CA ALA A 21 1.51 -9.70 0.95
C ALA A 21 2.06 -8.28 1.19
N GLY A 22 3.09 -8.15 2.02
CA GLY A 22 3.87 -6.93 2.12
C GLY A 22 4.74 -6.69 0.87
N PRO A 23 5.57 -5.63 0.83
CA PRO A 23 6.36 -5.27 -0.35
C PRO A 23 7.21 -6.41 -0.90
N GLY A 24 7.83 -7.21 -0.05
CA GLY A 24 8.57 -8.41 -0.47
C GLY A 24 7.68 -9.49 -1.06
N GLY A 25 6.53 -9.75 -0.43
CA GLY A 25 5.62 -10.82 -0.85
C GLY A 25 4.94 -10.54 -2.18
N TYR A 26 4.27 -9.40 -2.32
CA TYR A 26 3.57 -9.11 -3.57
C TYR A 26 4.53 -8.89 -4.75
N SER A 27 5.70 -8.26 -4.52
CA SER A 27 6.70 -8.08 -5.58
C SER A 27 7.24 -9.42 -6.07
N THR A 28 7.50 -10.35 -5.14
CA THR A 28 7.95 -11.71 -5.49
C THR A 28 6.86 -12.47 -6.23
N ALA A 29 5.60 -12.36 -5.77
CA ALA A 29 4.48 -13.02 -6.42
C ALA A 29 4.28 -12.55 -7.87
N LEU A 30 4.27 -11.25 -8.10
CA LEU A 30 4.16 -10.66 -9.43
C LEU A 30 5.32 -11.11 -10.33
N ARG A 31 6.55 -11.04 -9.83
CA ARG A 31 7.71 -11.47 -10.60
C ARG A 31 7.70 -12.95 -10.94
N ALA A 32 7.29 -13.79 -10.01
CA ALA A 32 7.17 -15.23 -10.25
C ALA A 32 6.10 -15.53 -11.31
N ALA A 33 4.95 -14.85 -11.25
CA ALA A 33 3.88 -14.97 -12.23
C ALA A 33 4.32 -14.52 -13.63
N GLU A 34 5.05 -13.40 -13.74
CA GLU A 34 5.66 -12.96 -15.01
C GLU A 34 6.61 -14.01 -15.61
N LEU A 35 7.27 -14.80 -14.77
CA LEU A 35 8.14 -15.90 -15.19
C LEU A 35 7.37 -17.21 -15.44
N GLY A 36 6.04 -17.16 -15.51
CA GLY A 36 5.18 -18.30 -15.84
C GLY A 36 5.00 -19.29 -14.69
N LYS A 37 5.27 -18.91 -13.44
CA LYS A 37 5.04 -19.75 -12.27
C LYS A 37 3.63 -19.59 -11.73
N SER A 38 3.04 -20.69 -11.27
CA SER A 38 1.82 -20.65 -10.49
C SER A 38 2.13 -20.27 -9.05
N VAL A 39 1.47 -19.22 -8.53
CA VAL A 39 1.81 -18.64 -7.22
C VAL A 39 0.58 -18.57 -6.33
N ALA A 40 0.72 -19.06 -5.10
CA ALA A 40 -0.23 -18.78 -4.02
C ALA A 40 0.34 -17.66 -3.14
N LEU A 41 -0.35 -16.52 -3.09
CA LEU A 41 -0.05 -15.44 -2.16
C LEU A 41 -1.06 -15.49 -1.00
N ILE A 42 -0.55 -15.74 0.20
CA ILE A 42 -1.35 -15.94 1.41
C ILE A 42 -1.22 -14.71 2.28
N GLU A 43 -2.34 -14.01 2.48
CA GLU A 43 -2.39 -12.80 3.31
C GLU A 43 -3.48 -12.94 4.38
N ARG A 44 -3.17 -12.52 5.58
CA ARG A 44 -4.09 -12.55 6.72
C ARG A 44 -5.04 -11.36 6.72
N ASP A 45 -4.55 -10.19 6.31
CA ASP A 45 -5.32 -8.95 6.29
C ASP A 45 -6.24 -8.93 5.05
N GLY A 46 -7.34 -8.18 5.12
CA GLY A 46 -8.29 -8.05 4.00
C GLY A 46 -7.75 -7.24 2.81
N THR A 47 -6.54 -6.71 2.91
CA THR A 47 -5.90 -5.89 1.87
C THR A 47 -4.45 -6.31 1.68
N LEU A 48 -3.99 -6.28 0.43
CA LEU A 48 -2.57 -6.48 0.12
C LEU A 48 -1.74 -5.24 0.48
N GLY A 49 -0.42 -5.38 0.50
CA GLY A 49 0.51 -4.27 0.70
C GLY A 49 1.18 -4.24 2.08
N GLY A 50 0.69 -5.02 3.03
CA GLY A 50 1.27 -5.16 4.38
C GLY A 50 1.31 -3.85 5.16
N THR A 51 2.15 -3.79 6.18
CA THR A 51 2.30 -2.62 7.05
C THR A 51 2.80 -1.39 6.29
N CYS A 52 3.74 -1.55 5.38
CA CYS A 52 4.34 -0.43 4.64
C CYS A 52 3.27 0.34 3.85
N LEU A 53 2.48 -0.33 3.04
CA LEU A 53 1.47 0.33 2.20
C LEU A 53 0.30 0.84 3.04
N ASN A 54 -0.20 0.04 3.96
CA ASN A 54 -1.45 0.34 4.64
C ASN A 54 -1.29 1.25 5.87
N ARG A 55 -0.16 1.15 6.60
CA ARG A 55 -0.01 1.78 7.94
C ARG A 55 1.32 2.50 8.15
N GLY A 56 2.26 2.39 7.24
CA GLY A 56 3.63 2.88 7.40
C GLY A 56 4.08 3.83 6.30
N CYS A 57 4.85 3.33 5.35
CA CYS A 57 5.58 4.13 4.37
C CYS A 57 4.68 5.05 3.54
N ILE A 58 3.57 4.53 3.03
CA ILE A 58 2.72 5.30 2.12
C ILE A 58 1.91 6.38 2.85
N PRO A 59 1.19 6.10 3.94
CA PRO A 59 0.52 7.17 4.68
C PRO A 59 1.50 8.21 5.24
N SER A 60 2.70 7.81 5.65
CA SER A 60 3.73 8.75 6.11
C SER A 60 4.23 9.66 4.98
N LYS A 61 4.48 9.11 3.78
CA LYS A 61 4.88 9.90 2.61
C LYS A 61 3.79 10.87 2.16
N ALA A 62 2.52 10.49 2.23
CA ALA A 62 1.41 11.39 1.94
C ALA A 62 1.42 12.62 2.87
N LEU A 63 1.65 12.42 4.16
CA LEU A 63 1.76 13.51 5.12
C LEU A 63 3.00 14.36 4.89
N LEU A 64 4.15 13.76 4.60
CA LEU A 64 5.38 14.48 4.27
C LEU A 64 5.23 15.35 3.01
N THR A 65 4.49 14.89 2.01
CA THR A 65 4.16 15.71 0.82
C THR A 65 3.42 16.99 1.21
N ALA A 66 2.47 16.89 2.13
CA ALA A 66 1.77 18.07 2.63
C ALA A 66 2.69 19.01 3.43
N VAL A 67 3.59 18.46 4.26
CA VAL A 67 4.60 19.24 5.00
C VAL A 67 5.51 20.00 4.02
N HIS A 68 6.03 19.33 2.99
CA HIS A 68 6.86 19.99 1.97
C HIS A 68 6.13 21.11 1.23
N SER A 69 4.81 20.99 1.01
CA SER A 69 4.01 22.07 0.42
C SER A 69 3.97 23.28 1.33
N VAL A 70 3.82 23.09 2.64
CA VAL A 70 3.87 24.20 3.63
C VAL A 70 5.26 24.83 3.67
N GLU A 71 6.32 24.02 3.69
CA GLU A 71 7.70 24.50 3.65
C GLU A 71 7.99 25.31 2.39
N THR A 72 7.47 24.87 1.24
CA THR A 72 7.60 25.58 -0.04
C THR A 72 6.98 26.96 0.05
N ILE A 73 5.79 27.09 0.64
CA ILE A 73 5.13 28.39 0.84
C ILE A 73 5.99 29.30 1.75
N HIS A 74 6.47 28.78 2.88
CA HIS A 74 7.29 29.53 3.82
C HIS A 74 8.63 29.98 3.25
N ASN A 75 9.22 29.19 2.35
CA ASN A 75 10.50 29.51 1.74
C ASN A 75 10.40 30.30 0.42
N ALA A 76 9.19 30.53 -0.07
CA ALA A 76 8.95 31.18 -1.38
C ALA A 76 9.50 32.62 -1.43
N GLU A 77 9.51 33.32 -0.31
CA GLU A 77 10.05 34.70 -0.20
C GLU A 77 11.52 34.80 -0.63
N ARG A 78 12.33 33.76 -0.39
CA ARG A 78 13.74 33.71 -0.82
C ARG A 78 13.91 33.80 -2.33
N MET A 79 12.86 33.45 -3.08
CA MET A 79 12.81 33.51 -4.55
C MET A 79 12.07 34.75 -5.05
N GLY A 80 11.72 35.68 -4.16
CA GLY A 80 10.93 36.85 -4.48
C GLY A 80 9.42 36.58 -4.65
N ILE A 81 8.93 35.44 -4.22
CA ILE A 81 7.51 35.07 -4.31
C ILE A 81 6.84 35.30 -2.96
N ASN A 82 5.91 36.26 -2.90
CA ASN A 82 5.11 36.55 -1.73
C ASN A 82 3.94 35.57 -1.67
N ALA A 83 4.04 34.55 -0.79
CA ALA A 83 3.00 33.56 -0.57
C ALA A 83 2.61 33.53 0.90
N THR A 84 1.35 33.27 1.18
CA THR A 84 0.83 33.18 2.54
C THR A 84 0.03 31.90 2.71
N LEU A 85 0.34 31.12 3.75
CA LEU A 85 -0.48 30.00 4.18
C LEU A 85 -1.67 30.55 4.98
N GLN A 86 -2.89 30.41 4.45
CA GLN A 86 -4.10 30.88 5.13
C GLN A 86 -4.59 29.91 6.19
N SER A 87 -4.65 28.61 5.86
CA SER A 87 -5.11 27.59 6.78
C SER A 87 -4.70 26.19 6.32
N ILE A 88 -4.74 25.24 7.22
CA ILE A 88 -4.62 23.81 6.93
C ILE A 88 -5.90 23.11 7.38
N ASP A 89 -6.62 22.47 6.45
CA ASP A 89 -7.77 21.65 6.76
C ASP A 89 -7.29 20.22 7.09
N LEU A 90 -7.26 19.89 8.37
CA LEU A 90 -6.80 18.58 8.85
C LEU A 90 -7.74 17.43 8.41
N GLY A 91 -9.03 17.73 8.20
CA GLY A 91 -9.99 16.75 7.69
C GLY A 91 -9.63 16.34 6.27
N ARG A 92 -9.43 17.31 5.38
CA ARG A 92 -9.01 17.08 4.00
C ARG A 92 -7.62 16.44 3.92
N LEU A 93 -6.70 16.82 4.79
CA LEU A 93 -5.37 16.20 4.85
C LEU A 93 -5.48 14.71 5.21
N ARG A 94 -6.34 14.37 6.17
CA ARG A 94 -6.61 12.97 6.52
C ARG A 94 -7.19 12.21 5.33
N ASP A 95 -8.17 12.78 4.64
CA ASP A 95 -8.82 12.16 3.50
C ASP A 95 -7.85 11.96 2.32
N PHE A 96 -6.96 12.91 2.08
CA PHE A 96 -5.87 12.79 1.11
C PHE A 96 -4.95 11.59 1.45
N ARG A 97 -4.56 11.45 2.71
CA ARG A 97 -3.75 10.30 3.17
C ARG A 97 -4.48 8.97 2.94
N VAL A 98 -5.77 8.91 3.30
CA VAL A 98 -6.59 7.68 3.16
C VAL A 98 -6.75 7.32 1.70
N SER A 99 -7.15 8.26 0.85
CA SER A 99 -7.35 8.02 -0.58
C SER A 99 -6.08 7.62 -1.31
N THR A 100 -4.92 8.12 -0.87
CA THR A 100 -3.61 7.71 -1.41
C THR A 100 -3.36 6.22 -1.15
N VAL A 101 -3.59 5.76 0.08
CA VAL A 101 -3.44 4.34 0.44
C VAL A 101 -4.43 3.47 -0.34
N GLU A 102 -5.69 3.86 -0.40
CA GLU A 102 -6.73 3.11 -1.12
C GLU A 102 -6.43 2.97 -2.61
N THR A 103 -5.97 4.04 -3.25
CA THR A 103 -5.60 4.04 -4.67
C THR A 103 -4.48 3.03 -4.94
N MET A 104 -3.44 3.03 -4.11
CA MET A 104 -2.33 2.10 -4.25
C MET A 104 -2.73 0.65 -3.95
N THR A 105 -3.57 0.43 -2.94
CA THR A 105 -4.07 -0.90 -2.61
C THR A 105 -4.94 -1.47 -3.74
N LYS A 106 -5.81 -0.65 -4.33
CA LYS A 106 -6.61 -1.05 -5.51
C LYS A 106 -5.72 -1.41 -6.70
N GLY A 107 -4.67 -0.65 -6.95
CA GLY A 107 -3.73 -0.95 -8.03
C GLY A 107 -2.96 -2.27 -7.84
N LEU A 108 -2.83 -2.74 -6.61
CA LEU A 108 -2.19 -4.03 -6.29
C LEU A 108 -3.13 -5.23 -6.47
N THR A 109 -4.44 -5.03 -6.31
CA THR A 109 -5.45 -6.09 -6.33
C THR A 109 -6.16 -6.23 -7.69
N GLY A 110 -6.02 -5.26 -8.58
CA GLY A 110 -6.59 -5.26 -9.94
C GLY A 110 -5.65 -5.85 -10.93
#